data_d15dc91f2a420e414a23754acfbdaa39
#
_entry.id   d15dc91f2a420e414a23754acfbdaa39
#
_cell.length_a   1.000
_cell.length_b   1.000
_cell.length_c   1.000
_cell.angle_alpha   90.00
_cell.angle_beta   90.00
_cell.angle_gamma   90.00
#
_symmetry.space_group_name_H-M   'P 1'
#
loop_
_entity.id
_entity.type
_entity.pdbx_description
1 polymer ?
#
loop_
_entity_poly.entity_id
_entity_poly.type
_entity_poly.pdbx_seq_one_letter_code
_entity_poly.pdbx_strand_id
1 'polypeptide(L)'
;TFAENDHTTSSVAATYALNDNVTLVAGFHGGMTPMFGADPEEADNTELGVRYSDGTTNIEAFYFASDYSRLAAECTLVSGAACNADESAVFSGGEAEVSGLELSASWIMEGNGISYPIAVNYTSTDATFSNSSESDYFGVVAAGDDLPYIPDSQFSIVAGFIRDNGMSGSARLVNVGSSCSIAACGTYNEIESYSILDLSLRKAINDSTDVYMILENATSAEDIISRAPSEGARSQKPRTVKFGVSLDF
;
A
#
# COMPACT_ATOMS: atom_id res chain seq x y z
N THR A 1 30.99 -5.20 -18.30
CA THR A 1 30.29 -4.50 -19.39
C THR A 1 29.05 -3.87 -18.81
N PHE A 2 28.97 -2.53 -18.82
CA PHE A 2 27.73 -1.85 -18.48
C PHE A 2 26.77 -2.06 -19.67
N ALA A 3 25.57 -2.59 -19.41
CA ALA A 3 24.52 -2.55 -20.41
C ALA A 3 24.00 -1.11 -20.45
N GLU A 4 24.10 -0.47 -21.60
CA GLU A 4 23.54 0.86 -21.86
C GLU A 4 22.13 0.63 -22.40
N ASN A 5 21.11 0.96 -21.60
CA ASN A 5 19.72 0.91 -22.01
C ASN A 5 19.23 2.33 -22.24
N ASP A 6 19.01 2.69 -23.51
CA ASP A 6 18.32 3.92 -23.88
C ASP A 6 16.82 3.68 -23.82
N HIS A 7 16.13 4.38 -22.93
CA HIS A 7 14.69 4.33 -22.81
C HIS A 7 14.08 5.72 -22.72
N THR A 8 12.95 5.93 -23.37
CA THR A 8 12.23 7.21 -23.35
C THR A 8 10.85 7.00 -22.78
N THR A 9 10.52 7.67 -21.68
CA THR A 9 9.19 7.69 -21.11
C THR A 9 8.48 9.00 -21.45
N SER A 10 7.16 8.92 -21.59
CA SER A 10 6.31 10.10 -21.83
C SER A 10 5.44 10.36 -20.63
N SER A 11 5.21 11.62 -20.28
CA SER A 11 4.22 11.98 -19.29
C SER A 11 3.45 13.24 -19.68
N VAL A 12 2.16 13.25 -19.37
CA VAL A 12 1.29 14.40 -19.50
C VAL A 12 0.30 14.42 -18.35
N ALA A 13 0.11 15.57 -17.73
CA ALA A 13 -0.89 15.74 -16.68
C ALA A 13 -1.62 17.06 -16.86
N ALA A 14 -2.89 17.06 -16.48
CA ALA A 14 -3.75 18.24 -16.51
C ALA A 14 -4.56 18.33 -15.23
N THR A 15 -4.76 19.56 -14.76
CA THR A 15 -5.69 19.88 -13.68
C THR A 15 -6.67 20.96 -14.13
N TYR A 16 -7.92 20.84 -13.75
CA TYR A 16 -8.95 21.80 -14.06
C TYR A 16 -9.77 22.16 -12.81
N ALA A 17 -9.67 23.41 -12.37
CA ALA A 17 -10.48 23.91 -11.26
C ALA A 17 -11.91 24.14 -11.73
N LEU A 18 -12.86 23.37 -11.21
CA LEU A 18 -14.29 23.58 -11.43
C LEU A 18 -14.81 24.79 -10.65
N ASN A 19 -14.28 24.99 -9.46
CA ASN A 19 -14.52 26.12 -8.56
C ASN A 19 -13.39 26.20 -7.52
N ASP A 20 -13.52 27.07 -6.51
CA ASP A 20 -12.48 27.29 -5.49
C ASP A 20 -12.18 26.05 -4.64
N ASN A 21 -13.09 25.09 -4.59
CA ASN A 21 -13.00 23.91 -3.73
C ASN A 21 -12.79 22.60 -4.51
N VAL A 22 -13.14 22.55 -5.80
CA VAL A 22 -13.13 21.30 -6.58
C VAL A 22 -12.20 21.39 -7.77
N THR A 23 -11.28 20.42 -7.86
CA THR A 23 -10.33 20.29 -8.96
C THR A 23 -10.45 18.91 -9.59
N LEU A 24 -10.54 18.84 -10.90
CA LEU A 24 -10.39 17.61 -11.68
C LEU A 24 -8.91 17.40 -12.01
N VAL A 25 -8.50 16.15 -12.03
CA VAL A 25 -7.12 15.72 -12.32
C VAL A 25 -7.16 14.62 -13.37
N ALA A 26 -6.29 14.70 -14.36
CA ALA A 26 -6.06 13.63 -15.32
C ALA A 26 -4.56 13.53 -15.60
N GLY A 27 -4.03 12.32 -15.66
CA GLY A 27 -2.63 12.06 -15.91
C GLY A 27 -2.40 10.81 -16.74
N PHE A 28 -1.36 10.84 -17.54
CA PHE A 28 -0.75 9.69 -18.18
C PHE A 28 0.76 9.78 -17.97
N HIS A 29 1.39 8.68 -17.58
CA HIS A 29 2.84 8.61 -17.48
C HIS A 29 3.36 7.20 -17.76
N GLY A 30 4.38 7.13 -18.61
CA GLY A 30 5.19 5.92 -18.80
C GLY A 30 6.27 5.85 -17.72
N GLY A 31 6.48 4.67 -17.19
CA GLY A 31 7.54 4.35 -16.22
C GLY A 31 8.46 3.25 -16.73
N MET A 32 9.65 3.17 -16.17
CA MET A 32 10.61 2.11 -16.46
C MET A 32 11.42 1.79 -15.20
N THR A 33 11.51 0.51 -14.87
CA THR A 33 12.40 0.00 -13.81
C THR A 33 13.56 -0.75 -14.46
N PRO A 34 14.80 -0.20 -14.42
CA PRO A 34 15.94 -0.90 -15.00
C PRO A 34 16.29 -2.16 -14.19
N MET A 35 16.53 -3.25 -14.91
CA MET A 35 16.99 -4.51 -14.32
C MET A 35 18.41 -4.83 -14.79
N PHE A 36 19.25 -5.31 -13.86
CA PHE A 36 20.59 -5.74 -14.21
C PHE A 36 20.56 -7.18 -14.77
N GLY A 37 20.92 -7.31 -16.03
CA GLY A 37 20.99 -8.63 -16.70
C GLY A 37 19.68 -9.09 -17.36
N ALA A 38 18.64 -8.26 -17.38
CA ALA A 38 17.38 -8.50 -18.08
C ALA A 38 16.88 -7.22 -18.74
N ASP A 39 15.86 -7.35 -19.60
CA ASP A 39 15.16 -6.19 -20.15
C ASP A 39 14.43 -5.43 -19.03
N PRO A 40 14.35 -4.10 -19.11
CA PRO A 40 13.66 -3.30 -18.10
C PRO A 40 12.16 -3.58 -18.09
N GLU A 41 11.58 -3.55 -16.91
CA GLU A 41 10.13 -3.48 -16.76
C GLU A 41 9.62 -2.11 -17.23
N GLU A 42 8.54 -2.09 -17.97
CA GLU A 42 7.88 -0.87 -18.43
C GLU A 42 6.44 -0.83 -17.92
N ALA A 43 5.95 0.37 -17.64
CA ALA A 43 4.58 0.60 -17.22
C ALA A 43 4.01 1.85 -17.89
N ASP A 44 2.77 1.72 -18.38
CA ASP A 44 1.96 2.84 -18.84
C ASP A 44 0.82 3.06 -17.85
N ASN A 45 0.78 4.23 -17.23
CA ASN A 45 -0.16 4.54 -16.16
C ASN A 45 -1.11 5.66 -16.58
N THR A 46 -2.38 5.48 -16.30
CA THR A 46 -3.45 6.47 -16.49
C THR A 46 -4.15 6.72 -15.19
N GLU A 47 -4.39 7.99 -14.86
CA GLU A 47 -5.09 8.41 -13.66
C GLU A 47 -6.16 9.43 -13.99
N LEU A 48 -7.33 9.28 -13.37
CA LEU A 48 -8.42 10.25 -13.42
C LEU A 48 -8.96 10.47 -12.01
N GLY A 49 -9.10 11.71 -11.60
CA GLY A 49 -9.53 11.97 -10.24
C GLY A 49 -10.20 13.33 -10.02
N VAL A 50 -10.73 13.43 -8.82
CA VAL A 50 -11.32 14.66 -8.30
C VAL A 50 -10.78 14.91 -6.89
N ARG A 51 -10.49 16.18 -6.62
CA ARG A 51 -10.09 16.68 -5.30
C ARG A 51 -11.08 17.74 -4.84
N TYR A 52 -11.49 17.62 -3.59
CA TYR A 52 -12.26 18.65 -2.87
C TYR A 52 -11.47 19.12 -1.65
N SER A 53 -11.40 20.42 -1.45
CA SER A 53 -10.85 21.02 -0.23
C SER A 53 -11.55 22.32 0.10
N ASP A 54 -11.96 22.48 1.36
CA ASP A 54 -12.57 23.74 1.88
C ASP A 54 -11.73 24.37 3.01
N GLY A 55 -10.52 23.85 3.24
CA GLY A 55 -9.59 24.27 4.29
C GLY A 55 -9.73 23.48 5.60
N THR A 56 -10.84 22.80 5.84
CA THR A 56 -11.08 21.92 7.00
C THR A 56 -11.30 20.46 6.62
N THR A 57 -11.86 20.25 5.43
CA THR A 57 -12.17 18.96 4.86
C THR A 57 -11.40 18.79 3.56
N ASN A 58 -10.74 17.64 3.39
CA ASN A 58 -10.13 17.24 2.13
C ASN A 58 -10.69 15.88 1.73
N ILE A 59 -11.10 15.75 0.47
CA ILE A 59 -11.60 14.50 -0.11
C ILE A 59 -10.94 14.32 -1.47
N GLU A 60 -10.43 13.15 -1.73
CA GLU A 60 -9.86 12.78 -3.03
C GLU A 60 -10.45 11.44 -3.48
N ALA A 61 -10.72 11.33 -4.77
CA ALA A 61 -11.13 10.10 -5.41
C ALA A 61 -10.39 9.98 -6.74
N PHE A 62 -9.65 8.88 -6.92
CA PHE A 62 -8.87 8.59 -8.12
C PHE A 62 -9.18 7.20 -8.63
N TYR A 63 -9.42 7.10 -9.92
CA TYR A 63 -9.33 5.85 -10.67
C TYR A 63 -7.95 5.80 -11.32
N PHE A 64 -7.29 4.65 -11.24
CA PHE A 64 -6.02 4.39 -11.90
C PHE A 64 -6.09 3.10 -12.74
N ALA A 65 -5.32 3.08 -13.79
CA ALA A 65 -5.07 1.90 -14.61
C ALA A 65 -3.61 1.91 -15.08
N SER A 66 -2.95 0.77 -14.95
CA SER A 66 -1.54 0.58 -15.28
C SER A 66 -1.36 -0.70 -16.05
N ASP A 67 -0.74 -0.61 -17.21
CA ASP A 67 -0.36 -1.75 -18.05
C ASP A 67 1.14 -1.98 -17.88
N TYR A 68 1.51 -3.15 -17.38
CA TYR A 68 2.90 -3.56 -17.18
C TYR A 68 3.34 -4.51 -18.27
N SER A 69 4.49 -4.23 -18.87
CA SER A 69 5.17 -5.14 -19.77
C SER A 69 6.53 -5.55 -19.21
N ARG A 70 6.91 -6.79 -19.47
CA ARG A 70 8.18 -7.36 -18.98
C ARG A 70 8.32 -7.23 -17.47
N LEU A 71 7.32 -7.72 -16.70
CA LEU A 71 7.42 -7.79 -15.25
C LEU A 71 8.77 -8.34 -14.83
N ALA A 72 9.48 -7.57 -14.01
CA ALA A 72 10.82 -7.89 -13.60
C ALA A 72 10.85 -8.42 -12.16
N ALA A 73 11.59 -9.51 -11.94
CA ALA A 73 11.74 -10.12 -10.64
C ALA A 73 13.15 -10.68 -10.43
N GLU A 74 13.59 -10.69 -9.20
CA GLU A 74 14.86 -11.28 -8.79
C GLU A 74 14.61 -12.44 -7.82
N CYS A 75 15.21 -13.60 -8.10
CA CYS A 75 15.17 -14.74 -7.21
C CYS A 75 16.04 -14.49 -6.00
N THR A 76 15.44 -14.37 -4.83
CA THR A 76 16.11 -14.23 -3.55
C THR A 76 15.65 -15.34 -2.60
N LEU A 77 16.36 -15.57 -1.51
CA LEU A 77 15.93 -16.50 -0.42
C LEU A 77 14.53 -16.20 0.11
N VAL A 78 14.00 -15.01 -0.15
CA VAL A 78 12.70 -14.54 0.37
C VAL A 78 11.60 -14.59 -0.69
N SER A 79 11.94 -14.75 -1.97
CA SER A 79 11.01 -14.63 -3.09
C SER A 79 10.18 -15.87 -3.39
N GLY A 80 10.05 -16.79 -2.49
CA GLY A 80 9.06 -17.85 -2.58
C GLY A 80 9.48 -19.09 -3.37
N ALA A 81 8.58 -20.07 -3.43
CA ALA A 81 8.82 -21.44 -3.86
C ALA A 81 9.03 -21.64 -5.36
N ALA A 82 8.68 -20.65 -6.19
CA ALA A 82 8.80 -20.76 -7.63
C ALA A 82 10.22 -20.51 -8.16
N CYS A 83 11.09 -19.90 -7.36
CA CYS A 83 12.49 -19.71 -7.72
C CYS A 83 13.29 -21.01 -7.59
N ASN A 84 13.29 -21.82 -8.64
CA ASN A 84 14.16 -22.99 -8.77
C ASN A 84 15.55 -22.66 -9.31
N ALA A 85 15.81 -21.40 -9.65
CA ALA A 85 17.06 -20.89 -10.17
C ALA A 85 18.03 -20.53 -9.03
N ASP A 86 19.31 -20.33 -9.38
CA ASP A 86 20.32 -19.82 -8.45
C ASP A 86 19.86 -18.47 -7.83
N GLU A 87 20.23 -18.23 -6.57
CA GLU A 87 20.08 -16.91 -5.95
C GLU A 87 20.67 -15.82 -6.86
N SER A 88 19.97 -14.71 -6.99
CA SER A 88 20.30 -13.61 -7.90
C SER A 88 20.00 -13.85 -9.40
N ALA A 89 19.33 -14.93 -9.78
CA ALA A 89 18.80 -15.03 -11.13
C ALA A 89 17.71 -13.95 -11.35
N VAL A 90 17.89 -13.15 -12.38
CA VAL A 90 16.95 -12.09 -12.75
C VAL A 90 16.04 -12.62 -13.84
N PHE A 91 14.75 -12.39 -13.67
CA PHE A 91 13.71 -12.73 -14.61
C PHE A 91 13.06 -11.46 -15.15
N SER A 92 12.81 -11.42 -16.45
CA SER A 92 12.02 -10.38 -17.10
C SER A 92 11.08 -11.04 -18.08
N GLY A 93 9.80 -10.87 -17.87
CA GLY A 93 8.77 -11.46 -18.73
C GLY A 93 7.42 -11.50 -18.04
N GLY A 94 6.37 -11.72 -18.82
CA GLY A 94 5.01 -11.57 -18.35
C GLY A 94 4.49 -10.16 -18.51
N GLU A 95 3.20 -10.06 -18.55
CA GLU A 95 2.45 -8.81 -18.68
C GLU A 95 1.37 -8.80 -17.62
N ALA A 96 1.06 -7.64 -17.06
CA ALA A 96 0.01 -7.51 -16.07
C ALA A 96 -0.76 -6.20 -16.24
N GLU A 97 -2.01 -6.25 -15.86
CA GLU A 97 -2.89 -5.09 -15.76
C GLU A 97 -3.23 -4.88 -14.29
N VAL A 98 -3.09 -3.63 -13.84
CA VAL A 98 -3.45 -3.23 -12.48
C VAL A 98 -4.39 -2.04 -12.56
N SER A 99 -5.57 -2.15 -12.01
CA SER A 99 -6.51 -1.03 -11.98
C SER A 99 -7.21 -0.94 -10.63
N GLY A 100 -7.77 0.23 -10.32
CA GLY A 100 -8.44 0.39 -9.06
C GLY A 100 -9.00 1.77 -8.80
N LEU A 101 -9.54 1.90 -7.59
CA LEU A 101 -10.09 3.14 -7.06
C LEU A 101 -9.40 3.47 -5.75
N GLU A 102 -8.92 4.69 -5.63
CA GLU A 102 -8.40 5.25 -4.39
C GLU A 102 -9.32 6.35 -3.88
N LEU A 103 -9.72 6.24 -2.62
CA LEU A 103 -10.50 7.24 -1.90
C LEU A 103 -9.75 7.67 -0.66
N SER A 104 -9.60 8.97 -0.47
CA SER A 104 -9.12 9.52 0.79
C SER A 104 -10.03 10.65 1.27
N ALA A 105 -10.22 10.74 2.58
CA ALA A 105 -10.94 11.81 3.20
C ALA A 105 -10.30 12.17 4.55
N SER A 106 -10.16 13.45 4.82
CA SER A 106 -9.73 13.94 6.13
C SER A 106 -10.49 15.19 6.52
N TRP A 107 -10.83 15.28 7.80
CA TRP A 107 -11.51 16.47 8.35
C TRP A 107 -11.19 16.62 9.83
N ILE A 108 -11.41 17.82 10.34
CA ILE A 108 -11.26 18.15 11.76
C ILE A 108 -12.59 18.67 12.29
N MET A 109 -13.07 18.06 13.36
CA MET A 109 -14.21 18.57 14.13
C MET A 109 -13.71 19.25 15.38
N GLU A 110 -14.21 20.44 15.68
CA GLU A 110 -13.84 21.22 16.86
C GLU A 110 -15.02 21.28 17.84
N GLY A 111 -14.74 21.10 19.13
CA GLY A 111 -15.76 21.23 20.16
C GLY A 111 -15.24 21.15 21.57
N ASN A 112 -15.67 22.07 22.44
CA ASN A 112 -15.38 22.09 23.89
C ASN A 112 -13.87 22.05 24.24
N GLY A 113 -13.01 22.74 23.47
CA GLY A 113 -11.56 22.73 23.66
C GLY A 113 -10.88 21.40 23.27
N ILE A 114 -11.52 20.66 22.37
CA ILE A 114 -10.99 19.42 21.82
C ILE A 114 -11.11 19.45 20.30
N SER A 115 -10.02 19.18 19.61
CA SER A 115 -9.99 18.91 18.18
C SER A 115 -10.05 17.41 17.93
N TYR A 116 -10.89 16.98 17.00
CA TYR A 116 -11.04 15.58 16.61
C TYR A 116 -10.64 15.42 15.13
N PRO A 117 -9.35 15.20 14.84
CA PRO A 117 -8.89 14.87 13.49
C PRO A 117 -9.33 13.45 13.13
N ILE A 118 -9.87 13.30 11.92
CA ILE A 118 -10.26 12.01 11.35
C ILE A 118 -9.69 11.92 9.94
N ALA A 119 -9.11 10.77 9.61
CA ALA A 119 -8.65 10.44 8.27
C ALA A 119 -9.13 9.02 7.90
N VAL A 120 -9.61 8.88 6.67
CA VAL A 120 -10.09 7.62 6.09
C VAL A 120 -9.41 7.43 4.75
N ASN A 121 -8.91 6.22 4.48
CA ASN A 121 -8.40 5.84 3.18
C ASN A 121 -8.98 4.49 2.79
N TYR A 122 -9.30 4.33 1.52
CA TYR A 122 -9.75 3.10 0.92
C TYR A 122 -9.12 2.96 -0.46
N THR A 123 -8.59 1.77 -0.74
CA THR A 123 -8.11 1.39 -2.06
C THR A 123 -8.77 0.06 -2.43
N SER A 124 -9.30 -0.02 -3.63
CA SER A 124 -9.70 -1.26 -4.29
C SER A 124 -8.76 -1.49 -5.45
N THR A 125 -8.22 -2.70 -5.57
CA THR A 125 -7.23 -3.05 -6.60
C THR A 125 -7.65 -4.34 -7.28
N ASP A 126 -7.65 -4.33 -8.61
CA ASP A 126 -7.71 -5.49 -9.48
C ASP A 126 -6.35 -5.59 -10.18
N ALA A 127 -5.62 -6.68 -9.95
CA ALA A 127 -4.26 -6.85 -10.43
C ALA A 127 -4.08 -8.28 -10.94
N THR A 128 -4.02 -8.44 -12.24
CA THR A 128 -4.00 -9.73 -12.90
C THR A 128 -2.93 -9.82 -13.98
N PHE A 129 -2.47 -11.04 -14.24
CA PHE A 129 -1.65 -11.30 -15.44
C PHE A 129 -2.50 -11.17 -16.71
N SER A 130 -2.05 -10.38 -17.66
CA SER A 130 -2.76 -10.18 -18.94
C SER A 130 -2.42 -11.25 -19.98
N ASN A 131 -1.32 -11.99 -19.80
CA ASN A 131 -0.93 -13.10 -20.67
C ASN A 131 -0.61 -14.38 -19.88
N SER A 132 -0.71 -15.53 -20.55
CA SER A 132 -0.23 -16.80 -19.99
C SER A 132 1.25 -16.94 -20.23
N SER A 133 2.00 -17.28 -19.18
CA SER A 133 3.45 -17.44 -19.25
C SER A 133 3.94 -18.51 -18.28
N GLU A 134 5.19 -18.91 -18.42
CA GLU A 134 5.90 -19.78 -17.48
C GLU A 134 7.25 -19.16 -17.15
N SER A 135 7.58 -19.09 -15.88
CA SER A 135 8.84 -18.55 -15.42
C SER A 135 9.34 -19.26 -14.17
N ASP A 136 10.64 -19.15 -13.92
CA ASP A 136 11.24 -19.69 -12.69
C ASP A 136 10.77 -18.93 -11.43
N TYR A 137 10.27 -17.72 -11.59
CA TYR A 137 9.80 -16.88 -10.49
C TYR A 137 8.32 -17.04 -10.18
N PHE A 138 7.43 -16.88 -11.18
CA PHE A 138 5.99 -16.97 -10.99
C PHE A 138 5.43 -18.39 -11.18
N GLY A 139 6.24 -19.31 -11.74
CA GLY A 139 5.76 -20.63 -12.17
C GLY A 139 4.92 -20.52 -13.45
N VAL A 140 3.94 -21.41 -13.59
CA VAL A 140 2.98 -21.39 -14.69
C VAL A 140 1.82 -20.49 -14.29
N VAL A 141 1.58 -19.44 -15.05
CA VAL A 141 0.47 -18.50 -14.88
C VAL A 141 -0.44 -18.51 -16.10
N ALA A 142 -1.71 -18.32 -15.89
CA ALA A 142 -2.70 -18.10 -16.94
C ALA A 142 -3.12 -16.62 -16.98
N ALA A 143 -3.53 -16.15 -18.14
CA ALA A 143 -4.16 -14.85 -18.26
C ALA A 143 -5.40 -14.79 -17.35
N GLY A 144 -5.50 -13.77 -16.51
CA GLY A 144 -6.54 -13.59 -15.50
C GLY A 144 -6.20 -14.16 -14.12
N ASP A 145 -5.05 -14.81 -13.92
CA ASP A 145 -4.57 -15.15 -12.59
C ASP A 145 -4.15 -13.88 -11.83
N ASP A 146 -4.40 -13.84 -10.52
CA ASP A 146 -4.06 -12.71 -9.68
C ASP A 146 -2.55 -12.53 -9.52
N LEU A 147 -2.10 -11.28 -9.45
CA LEU A 147 -0.73 -10.96 -9.05
C LEU A 147 -0.53 -11.29 -7.57
N PRO A 148 0.53 -12.04 -7.22
CA PRO A 148 0.81 -12.43 -5.84
C PRO A 148 0.96 -11.24 -4.89
N TYR A 149 0.44 -11.38 -3.67
CA TYR A 149 0.55 -10.42 -2.57
C TYR A 149 -0.09 -9.05 -2.80
N ILE A 150 -0.93 -8.91 -3.81
CA ILE A 150 -1.74 -7.70 -3.99
C ILE A 150 -3.13 -7.96 -3.43
N PRO A 151 -3.53 -7.30 -2.32
CA PRO A 151 -4.87 -7.45 -1.78
C PRO A 151 -5.90 -6.75 -2.65
N ASP A 152 -7.09 -7.35 -2.77
CA ASP A 152 -8.23 -6.81 -3.50
C ASP A 152 -8.74 -5.47 -2.95
N SER A 153 -8.49 -5.22 -1.67
CA SER A 153 -8.88 -3.97 -1.01
C SER A 153 -8.02 -3.67 0.21
N GLN A 154 -7.89 -2.39 0.51
CA GLN A 154 -7.30 -1.88 1.74
C GLN A 154 -8.15 -0.74 2.29
N PHE A 155 -8.41 -0.76 3.57
CA PHE A 155 -9.12 0.28 4.28
C PHE A 155 -8.34 0.72 5.52
N SER A 156 -8.28 2.01 5.78
CA SER A 156 -7.77 2.52 7.04
C SER A 156 -8.59 3.70 7.54
N ILE A 157 -8.77 3.75 8.85
CA ILE A 157 -9.33 4.91 9.55
C ILE A 157 -8.43 5.25 10.73
N VAL A 158 -8.13 6.53 10.86
CA VAL A 158 -7.49 7.11 12.04
C VAL A 158 -8.44 8.14 12.64
N ALA A 159 -8.84 7.94 13.88
CA ALA A 159 -9.61 8.93 14.64
C ALA A 159 -8.81 9.35 15.86
N GLY A 160 -8.64 10.65 16.04
CA GLY A 160 -7.84 11.22 17.11
C GLY A 160 -8.62 12.22 17.97
N PHE A 161 -8.00 12.62 19.06
CA PHE A 161 -8.38 13.80 19.83
C PHE A 161 -7.13 14.57 20.26
N ILE A 162 -7.25 15.87 20.30
CA ILE A 162 -6.21 16.81 20.78
C ILE A 162 -6.90 17.78 21.73
N ARG A 163 -6.40 17.91 22.97
CA ARG A 163 -6.92 18.81 24.00
C ARG A 163 -5.96 19.95 24.27
N ASP A 164 -6.48 21.11 24.61
CA ASP A 164 -5.68 22.31 24.98
C ASP A 164 -4.75 22.06 26.17
N ASN A 165 -5.04 21.07 27.01
CA ASN A 165 -4.21 20.72 28.16
C ASN A 165 -2.99 19.86 27.78
N GLY A 166 -2.67 19.69 26.49
CA GLY A 166 -1.55 18.91 26.00
C GLY A 166 -1.75 17.39 26.02
N MET A 167 -3.00 16.91 26.16
CA MET A 167 -3.31 15.50 26.03
C MET A 167 -3.82 15.22 24.61
N SER A 168 -3.30 14.19 23.96
CA SER A 168 -3.76 13.72 22.66
C SER A 168 -3.76 12.20 22.59
N GLY A 169 -4.53 11.65 21.69
CA GLY A 169 -4.56 10.22 21.45
C GLY A 169 -5.19 9.89 20.12
N SER A 170 -4.99 8.66 19.64
CA SER A 170 -5.62 8.17 18.42
C SER A 170 -5.91 6.68 18.48
N ALA A 171 -6.89 6.28 17.69
CA ALA A 171 -7.15 4.90 17.32
C ALA A 171 -6.95 4.79 15.80
N ARG A 172 -6.19 3.78 15.36
CA ARG A 172 -5.97 3.44 13.95
C ARG A 172 -6.46 2.03 13.72
N LEU A 173 -7.44 1.88 12.84
CA LEU A 173 -7.89 0.60 12.33
C LEU A 173 -7.42 0.47 10.88
N VAL A 174 -6.78 -0.65 10.56
CA VAL A 174 -6.44 -1.04 9.18
C VAL A 174 -7.11 -2.37 8.91
N ASN A 175 -7.75 -2.49 7.77
CA ASN A 175 -8.22 -3.75 7.22
C ASN A 175 -7.51 -3.96 5.87
N VAL A 176 -6.99 -5.14 5.66
CA VAL A 176 -6.38 -5.60 4.41
C VAL A 176 -7.24 -6.74 3.90
N GLY A 177 -7.69 -6.63 2.66
CA GLY A 177 -8.47 -7.64 1.97
C GLY A 177 -7.67 -8.92 1.72
N SER A 178 -8.32 -9.91 1.16
CA SER A 178 -7.66 -11.17 0.81
C SER A 178 -6.64 -10.97 -0.33
N SER A 179 -5.67 -11.85 -0.38
CA SER A 179 -4.69 -11.93 -1.45
C SER A 179 -4.17 -13.36 -1.59
N CYS A 180 -3.42 -13.63 -2.65
CA CYS A 180 -2.77 -14.91 -2.84
C CYS A 180 -1.27 -14.80 -2.77
N SER A 181 -0.61 -15.81 -2.24
CA SER A 181 0.86 -15.84 -2.17
C SER A 181 1.53 -16.32 -3.47
N ILE A 182 0.76 -16.86 -4.39
CA ILE A 182 1.18 -17.29 -5.74
C ILE A 182 0.08 -16.96 -6.75
N ALA A 183 0.40 -16.93 -8.04
CA ALA A 183 -0.53 -16.60 -9.12
C ALA A 183 -1.71 -17.61 -9.22
N ALA A 184 -1.43 -18.90 -9.27
CA ALA A 184 -2.47 -19.94 -9.29
C ALA A 184 -2.98 -20.21 -7.86
N CYS A 185 -3.84 -19.35 -7.36
CA CYS A 185 -4.32 -19.39 -5.99
C CYS A 185 -5.12 -20.64 -5.64
N GLY A 186 -4.65 -21.37 -4.66
CA GLY A 186 -5.38 -22.46 -4.02
C GLY A 186 -5.61 -22.17 -2.55
N THR A 187 -6.48 -22.92 -1.89
CA THR A 187 -6.87 -22.71 -0.49
C THR A 187 -5.67 -22.56 0.47
N TYR A 188 -4.57 -23.26 0.22
CA TYR A 188 -3.36 -23.13 1.05
C TYR A 188 -2.61 -21.82 0.82
N ASN A 189 -2.70 -21.25 -0.38
CA ASN A 189 -1.96 -20.06 -0.80
C ASN A 189 -2.72 -18.77 -0.55
N GLU A 190 -3.98 -18.88 -0.22
CA GLU A 190 -4.82 -17.74 0.16
C GLU A 190 -4.36 -17.16 1.49
N ILE A 191 -4.28 -15.84 1.54
CA ILE A 191 -4.10 -15.03 2.73
C ILE A 191 -5.44 -14.35 2.96
N GLU A 192 -6.16 -14.81 3.98
CA GLU A 192 -7.47 -14.26 4.32
C GLU A 192 -7.37 -12.78 4.72
N SER A 193 -8.48 -12.05 4.57
CA SER A 193 -8.54 -10.66 5.02
C SER A 193 -8.29 -10.54 6.53
N TYR A 194 -7.59 -9.50 6.94
CA TYR A 194 -7.24 -9.29 8.35
C TYR A 194 -7.35 -7.82 8.76
N SER A 195 -7.43 -7.60 10.08
CA SER A 195 -7.52 -6.27 10.65
C SER A 195 -6.52 -6.04 11.77
N ILE A 196 -6.00 -4.82 11.87
CA ILE A 196 -5.09 -4.37 12.91
C ILE A 196 -5.68 -3.13 13.57
N LEU A 197 -5.79 -3.15 14.91
CA LEU A 197 -6.16 -1.98 15.71
C LEU A 197 -5.00 -1.54 16.58
N ASP A 198 -4.56 -0.31 16.38
CA ASP A 198 -3.54 0.34 17.20
C ASP A 198 -4.13 1.53 17.94
N LEU A 199 -3.70 1.72 19.18
CA LEU A 199 -4.10 2.86 20.03
C LEU A 199 -2.87 3.63 20.48
N SER A 200 -2.99 4.96 20.56
CA SER A 200 -1.94 5.81 21.10
C SER A 200 -2.49 6.84 22.08
N LEU A 201 -1.69 7.17 23.06
CA LEU A 201 -1.97 8.24 24.02
C LEU A 201 -0.67 9.00 24.28
N ARG A 202 -0.74 10.33 24.26
CA ARG A 202 0.38 11.23 24.57
C ARG A 202 -0.08 12.30 25.56
N LYS A 203 0.81 12.71 26.46
CA LYS A 203 0.60 13.81 27.37
C LYS A 203 1.84 14.68 27.42
N ALA A 204 1.69 15.96 27.06
CA ALA A 204 2.69 16.98 27.35
C ALA A 204 2.74 17.24 28.85
N ILE A 205 3.89 17.06 29.44
CA ILE A 205 4.16 17.33 30.88
C ILE A 205 4.57 18.80 31.07
N ASN A 206 5.38 19.29 30.13
CA ASN A 206 5.81 20.69 30.02
C ASN A 206 6.20 20.95 28.55
N ASP A 207 6.75 22.15 28.26
CA ASP A 207 7.08 22.60 26.90
C ASP A 207 8.17 21.76 26.22
N SER A 208 8.94 20.98 26.98
CA SER A 208 10.06 20.17 26.45
C SER A 208 9.94 18.68 26.77
N THR A 209 8.86 18.24 27.40
CA THR A 209 8.74 16.84 27.85
C THR A 209 7.36 16.27 27.56
N ASP A 210 7.33 15.19 26.80
CA ASP A 210 6.13 14.39 26.57
C ASP A 210 6.30 12.97 27.07
N VAL A 211 5.22 12.40 27.59
CA VAL A 211 5.12 10.96 27.85
C VAL A 211 4.09 10.36 26.91
N TYR A 212 4.34 9.14 26.45
CA TYR A 212 3.41 8.46 25.57
C TYR A 212 3.28 6.96 25.84
N MET A 213 2.16 6.41 25.46
CA MET A 213 1.86 4.99 25.43
C MET A 213 1.33 4.61 24.05
N ILE A 214 1.79 3.49 23.50
CA ILE A 214 1.29 2.91 22.26
C ILE A 214 0.91 1.46 22.56
N LEU A 215 -0.29 1.06 22.16
CA LEU A 215 -0.77 -0.31 22.18
C LEU A 215 -0.96 -0.77 20.72
N GLU A 216 -0.01 -1.56 20.24
CA GLU A 216 -0.06 -2.17 18.89
C GLU A 216 -0.82 -3.49 18.96
N ASN A 217 -1.60 -3.79 17.91
CA ASN A 217 -2.48 -4.95 17.82
C ASN A 217 -3.34 -5.12 19.09
N ALA A 218 -4.13 -4.10 19.40
CA ALA A 218 -4.95 -4.05 20.62
C ALA A 218 -5.93 -5.21 20.76
N THR A 219 -6.40 -5.75 19.65
CA THR A 219 -7.30 -6.92 19.56
C THR A 219 -6.60 -8.25 19.82
N SER A 220 -5.26 -8.28 19.77
CA SER A 220 -4.47 -9.54 19.82
C SER A 220 -4.80 -10.50 18.67
N ALA A 221 -5.05 -9.96 17.48
CA ALA A 221 -5.29 -10.78 16.29
C ALA A 221 -4.03 -11.57 15.91
N GLU A 222 -4.22 -12.80 15.42
CA GLU A 222 -3.14 -13.73 15.07
C GLU A 222 -3.26 -14.23 13.63
N ASP A 223 -3.84 -13.40 12.75
CA ASP A 223 -4.05 -13.74 11.35
C ASP A 223 -2.71 -13.94 10.61
N ILE A 224 -2.73 -14.81 9.60
CA ILE A 224 -1.60 -14.98 8.69
C ILE A 224 -1.58 -13.79 7.74
N ILE A 225 -0.46 -13.09 7.68
CA ILE A 225 -0.27 -11.91 6.82
C ILE A 225 0.71 -12.13 5.66
N SER A 226 1.41 -13.25 5.65
CA SER A 226 2.33 -13.64 4.59
C SER A 226 2.62 -15.13 4.64
N ARG A 227 2.91 -15.71 3.47
CA ARG A 227 3.35 -17.09 3.29
C ARG A 227 4.74 -17.18 2.64
N ALA A 228 5.56 -16.15 2.83
CA ALA A 228 6.94 -16.10 2.36
C ALA A 228 7.93 -15.98 3.55
N PRO A 229 9.15 -16.54 3.47
CA PRO A 229 9.66 -17.41 2.40
C PRO A 229 8.93 -18.75 2.34
N SER A 230 9.04 -19.45 1.23
CA SER A 230 8.28 -20.65 0.84
C SER A 230 7.91 -21.59 2.00
N GLU A 231 6.67 -22.10 1.97
CA GLU A 231 6.10 -23.05 2.94
C GLU A 231 5.92 -22.53 4.38
N GLY A 232 6.38 -21.31 4.67
CA GLY A 232 6.17 -20.66 5.96
C GLY A 232 4.87 -19.90 6.01
N ALA A 233 4.38 -19.64 7.22
CA ALA A 233 3.33 -18.65 7.47
C ALA A 233 3.86 -17.67 8.51
N ARG A 234 3.62 -16.37 8.26
CA ARG A 234 3.95 -15.31 9.20
C ARG A 234 2.66 -14.70 9.71
N SER A 235 2.50 -14.71 11.01
CA SER A 235 1.37 -14.05 11.67
C SER A 235 1.62 -12.57 11.87
N GLN A 236 0.57 -11.86 12.19
CA GLN A 236 0.64 -10.50 12.68
C GLN A 236 1.58 -10.40 13.89
N LYS A 237 2.15 -9.21 14.08
CA LYS A 237 2.90 -8.88 15.28
C LYS A 237 2.01 -9.08 16.51
N PRO A 238 2.48 -9.74 17.58
CA PRO A 238 1.69 -9.89 18.79
C PRO A 238 1.38 -8.53 19.43
N ARG A 239 0.31 -8.48 20.21
CA ARG A 239 -0.03 -7.29 20.99
C ARG A 239 1.18 -6.80 21.79
N THR A 240 1.53 -5.54 21.57
CA THR A 240 2.72 -4.94 22.15
C THR A 240 2.35 -3.61 22.81
N VAL A 241 2.78 -3.42 24.03
CA VAL A 241 2.66 -2.14 24.76
C VAL A 241 4.02 -1.46 24.79
N LYS A 242 4.07 -0.21 24.40
CA LYS A 242 5.26 0.64 24.44
C LYS A 242 4.99 1.87 25.30
N PHE A 243 5.95 2.23 26.15
CA PHE A 243 5.96 3.48 26.89
C PHE A 243 7.23 4.24 26.53
N GLY A 244 7.13 5.55 26.44
CA GLY A 244 8.28 6.38 26.14
C GLY A 244 8.14 7.80 26.68
N VAL A 245 9.29 8.47 26.67
CA VAL A 245 9.44 9.88 26.98
C VAL A 245 10.16 10.54 25.82
N SER A 246 9.65 11.65 25.33
CA SER A 246 10.31 12.54 24.36
C SER A 246 10.81 13.77 25.09
N LEU A 247 12.06 14.16 24.83
CA LEU A 247 12.70 15.35 25.40
C LEU A 247 13.21 16.22 24.25
N ASP A 248 12.76 17.48 24.23
CA ASP A 248 13.24 18.51 23.31
C ASP A 248 14.27 19.39 24.06
N PHE A 249 15.45 19.57 23.46
CA PHE A 249 16.59 20.30 24.06
C PHE A 249 16.84 21.64 23.37
#